data_1724711736ffa760303b5b2a91903d42
#
_entry.id   1724711736ffa760303b5b2a91903d42
#
_cell.length_a   1.000
_cell.length_b   1.000
_cell.length_c   1.000
_cell.angle_alpha   90.00
_cell.angle_beta   90.00
_cell.angle_gamma   90.00
#
_symmetry.space_group_name_H-M   'P 1'
#
loop_
_entity.id
_entity.type
_entity.pdbx_description
1 polymer ?
#
loop_
_entity_poly.entity_id
_entity_poly.type
_entity_poly.pdbx_seq_one_letter_code
_entity_poly.pdbx_strand_id
1 'polypeptide(L)'
;KRLALEAGEDPLRNPIEYILESIRTIYGIHHKNGAIRRVNVNIAATTVENYRRLRDAGIGTYILFQETYHKENYENLHPTGPKSKYSYHTEAMDRAMQGGIDDVGIGVLFGLNTYRYDFVGLLMHAEHLEATFGVGPHTISVPRICPADDIETKDFPNAISDEMFCRLVAVTRIAVPYTGMIISTRESEAVRRRVLELGISQISGGSRTSVGGYAVPETEEENSTQFDVSDRRTLDEVVGWLLDLGHIPSFCTACYREGRTGDRFMSLVKRGQIANCCQPNALMTLKEYLEDYASPETREKGTRLIHEEMERIPNPKIKEIAMRNLHEIENGKRDFRF
;
A
#
# COMPACT_ATOMS: atom_id res chain seq x y z
N LYS A 1 -3.90 3.64 -11.69
CA LYS A 1 -5.26 3.54 -11.12
C LYS A 1 -5.29 3.74 -9.60
N ARG A 2 -4.18 3.53 -8.90
CA ARG A 2 -4.00 3.82 -7.47
C ARG A 2 -2.81 4.74 -7.27
N LEU A 3 -2.90 5.63 -6.30
CA LEU A 3 -1.86 6.56 -5.91
C LEU A 3 -1.80 6.65 -4.39
N ALA A 4 -0.62 6.80 -3.83
CA ALA A 4 -0.41 7.20 -2.45
C ALA A 4 -0.06 8.69 -2.44
N LEU A 5 -0.84 9.47 -1.71
CA LEU A 5 -0.57 10.88 -1.42
C LEU A 5 0.13 10.94 -0.06
N GLU A 6 1.35 11.43 -0.08
CA GLU A 6 2.17 11.59 1.13
C GLU A 6 2.50 13.06 1.31
N ALA A 7 2.41 13.55 2.53
CA ALA A 7 2.76 14.92 2.86
C ALA A 7 3.51 14.99 4.19
N GLY A 8 4.51 15.85 4.23
CA GLY A 8 5.25 16.16 5.46
C GLY A 8 4.36 16.86 6.48
N GLU A 9 4.77 16.78 7.74
CA GLU A 9 4.05 17.36 8.88
C GLU A 9 4.35 18.84 9.03
N ASP A 10 3.67 19.67 8.26
CA ASP A 10 3.75 21.13 8.33
C ASP A 10 2.32 21.74 8.28
N PRO A 11 1.71 22.01 9.45
CA PRO A 11 0.33 22.51 9.49
C PRO A 11 0.12 23.87 8.78
N LEU A 12 1.18 24.62 8.56
CA LEU A 12 1.10 25.93 7.89
C LEU A 12 1.15 25.77 6.36
N ARG A 13 2.00 24.86 5.86
CA ARG A 13 2.19 24.68 4.41
C ARG A 13 1.34 23.54 3.85
N ASN A 14 1.04 22.52 4.67
CA ASN A 14 0.23 21.36 4.31
C ASN A 14 -1.04 21.29 5.20
N PRO A 15 -1.86 22.34 5.29
CA PRO A 15 -3.12 22.25 6.01
C PRO A 15 -4.06 21.23 5.36
N ILE A 16 -5.06 20.78 6.08
CA ILE A 16 -5.99 19.77 5.58
C ILE A 16 -6.70 20.21 4.28
N GLU A 17 -6.93 21.51 4.11
CA GLU A 17 -7.50 22.09 2.89
C GLU A 17 -6.66 21.80 1.66
N TYR A 18 -5.33 21.92 1.77
CA TYR A 18 -4.39 21.61 0.69
C TYR A 18 -4.43 20.12 0.33
N ILE A 19 -4.47 19.25 1.33
CA ILE A 19 -4.59 17.79 1.13
C ILE A 19 -5.90 17.45 0.41
N LEU A 20 -7.03 18.03 0.85
CA LEU A 20 -8.33 17.81 0.23
C LEU A 20 -8.41 18.33 -1.21
N GLU A 21 -7.77 19.47 -1.50
CA GLU A 21 -7.68 20.01 -2.84
C GLU A 21 -6.82 19.14 -3.75
N SER A 22 -5.70 18.65 -3.23
CA SER A 22 -4.83 17.70 -3.94
C SER A 22 -5.59 16.41 -4.31
N ILE A 23 -6.38 15.84 -3.38
CA ILE A 23 -7.21 14.67 -3.64
C ILE A 23 -8.24 14.95 -4.75
N ARG A 24 -8.94 16.07 -4.68
CA ARG A 24 -9.91 16.49 -5.72
C ARG A 24 -9.25 16.65 -7.08
N THR A 25 -8.10 17.29 -7.11
CA THR A 25 -7.30 17.49 -8.34
C THR A 25 -6.90 16.14 -8.94
N ILE A 26 -6.37 15.23 -8.13
CA ILE A 26 -5.98 13.88 -8.58
C ILE A 26 -7.16 13.12 -9.19
N TYR A 27 -8.32 13.12 -8.54
CA TYR A 27 -9.52 12.48 -9.08
C TYR A 27 -10.09 13.15 -10.33
N GLY A 28 -9.82 14.44 -10.51
CA GLY A 28 -10.23 15.21 -11.70
C GLY A 28 -9.35 14.96 -12.93
N ILE A 29 -8.18 14.35 -12.79
CA ILE A 29 -7.27 14.12 -13.91
C ILE A 29 -7.68 12.87 -14.70
N HIS A 30 -7.95 13.07 -15.98
CA HIS A 30 -8.18 12.03 -16.97
C HIS A 30 -7.16 12.13 -18.09
N HIS A 31 -6.52 11.01 -18.43
CA HIS A 31 -5.58 10.96 -19.55
C HIS A 31 -5.86 9.72 -20.39
N LYS A 32 -6.27 9.91 -21.66
CA LYS A 32 -6.73 8.83 -22.54
C LYS A 32 -7.82 8.00 -21.82
N ASN A 33 -7.60 6.68 -21.70
CA ASN A 33 -8.48 5.75 -20.98
C ASN A 33 -8.16 5.68 -19.47
N GLY A 34 -7.17 6.44 -19.00
CA GLY A 34 -6.65 6.35 -17.64
C GLY A 34 -7.28 7.37 -16.70
N ALA A 35 -7.53 6.95 -15.48
CA ALA A 35 -7.86 7.80 -14.34
C ALA A 35 -7.33 7.17 -13.05
N ILE A 36 -6.99 8.00 -12.07
CA ILE A 36 -6.75 7.51 -10.71
C ILE A 36 -8.11 7.24 -10.08
N ARG A 37 -8.29 6.02 -9.59
CA ARG A 37 -9.57 5.54 -9.04
C ARG A 37 -9.54 5.33 -7.54
N ARG A 38 -8.37 5.47 -6.92
CA ARG A 38 -8.14 5.36 -5.49
C ARG A 38 -6.91 6.17 -5.08
N VAL A 39 -7.08 7.02 -4.08
CA VAL A 39 -5.99 7.74 -3.42
C VAL A 39 -5.88 7.25 -1.98
N ASN A 40 -4.77 6.61 -1.63
CA ASN A 40 -4.41 6.35 -0.25
C ASN A 40 -3.72 7.59 0.31
N VAL A 41 -3.86 7.84 1.60
CA VAL A 41 -3.32 9.05 2.22
C VAL A 41 -2.41 8.69 3.39
N ASN A 42 -1.19 9.19 3.34
CA ASN A 42 -0.21 9.11 4.41
C ASN A 42 0.17 10.54 4.82
N ILE A 43 -0.52 11.04 5.83
CA ILE A 43 -0.28 12.36 6.44
C ILE A 43 -0.22 12.21 7.94
N ALA A 44 0.31 13.24 8.62
CA ALA A 44 0.41 13.30 10.07
C ALA A 44 -0.92 13.03 10.78
N ALA A 45 -0.83 12.56 12.03
CA ALA A 45 -1.99 12.38 12.91
C ALA A 45 -2.80 13.68 13.01
N THR A 46 -4.12 13.57 12.88
CA THR A 46 -5.00 14.74 12.87
C THR A 46 -6.26 14.51 13.71
N THR A 47 -7.23 15.40 13.63
CA THR A 47 -8.47 15.36 14.40
C THR A 47 -9.52 14.43 13.77
N VAL A 48 -10.47 13.95 14.57
CA VAL A 48 -11.63 13.17 14.08
C VAL A 48 -12.36 13.91 12.96
N GLU A 49 -12.53 15.24 13.07
CA GLU A 49 -13.19 16.04 12.05
C GLU A 49 -12.41 16.05 10.73
N ASN A 50 -11.09 16.20 10.77
CA ASN A 50 -10.27 16.12 9.56
C ASN A 50 -10.31 14.72 8.93
N TYR A 51 -10.32 13.66 9.72
CA TYR A 51 -10.50 12.30 9.21
C TYR A 51 -11.88 12.12 8.55
N ARG A 52 -12.94 12.71 9.09
CA ARG A 52 -14.27 12.72 8.46
C ARG A 52 -14.23 13.41 7.10
N ARG A 53 -13.56 14.56 7.01
CA ARG A 53 -13.37 15.28 5.74
C ARG A 53 -12.57 14.48 4.71
N LEU A 54 -11.54 13.74 5.14
CA LEU A 54 -10.78 12.83 4.26
C LEU A 54 -11.65 11.68 3.75
N ARG A 55 -12.47 11.06 4.64
CA ARG A 55 -13.45 10.05 4.23
C ARG A 55 -14.40 10.60 3.18
N ASP A 56 -14.96 11.79 3.41
CA ASP A 56 -15.91 12.44 2.50
C ASP A 56 -15.26 12.84 1.17
N ALA A 57 -13.97 13.07 1.14
CA ALA A 57 -13.18 13.24 -0.08
C ALA A 57 -12.94 11.92 -0.85
N GLY A 58 -13.38 10.79 -0.30
CA GLY A 58 -13.33 9.48 -0.96
C GLY A 58 -11.95 8.82 -0.97
N ILE A 59 -11.16 9.00 0.09
CA ILE A 59 -9.87 8.32 0.18
C ILE A 59 -10.02 6.80 0.26
N GLY A 60 -8.96 6.09 -0.10
CA GLY A 60 -8.86 4.65 0.13
C GLY A 60 -8.45 4.35 1.57
N THR A 61 -7.19 3.95 1.77
CA THR A 61 -6.64 3.68 3.10
C THR A 61 -5.98 4.94 3.67
N TYR A 62 -6.23 5.25 4.93
CA TYR A 62 -5.38 6.15 5.70
C TYR A 62 -4.21 5.35 6.29
N ILE A 63 -2.99 5.79 6.07
CA ILE A 63 -1.78 5.08 6.48
C ILE A 63 -0.97 5.99 7.40
N LEU A 64 -0.53 5.46 8.53
CA LEU A 64 0.43 6.12 9.40
C LEU A 64 1.26 5.07 10.15
N PHE A 65 2.60 5.22 10.10
CA PHE A 65 3.49 4.34 10.85
C PHE A 65 3.70 4.88 12.25
N GLN A 66 3.69 3.97 13.22
CA GLN A 66 4.00 4.32 14.60
C GLN A 66 5.47 4.71 14.80
N GLU A 67 6.33 4.34 13.89
CA GLU A 67 7.79 4.40 13.96
C GLU A 67 8.33 3.39 14.98
N THR A 68 8.16 3.63 16.28
CA THR A 68 8.41 2.67 17.35
C THR A 68 7.32 2.76 18.42
N TYR A 69 6.96 1.62 19.01
CA TYR A 69 6.02 1.56 20.14
C TYR A 69 6.69 1.83 21.49
N HIS A 70 8.03 1.89 21.55
CA HIS A 70 8.76 2.21 22.78
C HIS A 70 8.72 3.71 23.05
N LYS A 71 7.86 4.12 23.98
CA LYS A 71 7.53 5.53 24.23
C LYS A 71 8.75 6.42 24.46
N GLU A 72 9.65 6.04 25.37
CA GLU A 72 10.83 6.84 25.68
C GLU A 72 11.73 7.02 24.46
N ASN A 73 11.94 5.95 23.69
CA ASN A 73 12.73 6.01 22.44
C ASN A 73 12.03 6.86 21.39
N TYR A 74 10.72 6.75 21.26
CA TYR A 74 9.92 7.59 20.38
C TYR A 74 10.09 9.08 20.71
N GLU A 75 9.95 9.46 21.97
CA GLU A 75 10.09 10.85 22.45
C GLU A 75 11.51 11.38 22.23
N ASN A 76 12.54 10.55 22.40
CA ASN A 76 13.92 10.90 22.09
C ASN A 76 14.18 11.14 20.60
N LEU A 77 13.55 10.35 19.73
CA LEU A 77 13.68 10.47 18.28
C LEU A 77 12.82 11.61 17.69
N HIS A 78 11.77 12.05 18.43
CA HIS A 78 10.87 13.12 18.00
C HIS A 78 10.79 14.22 19.08
N PRO A 79 11.91 14.95 19.34
CA PRO A 79 12.00 15.85 20.49
C PRO A 79 11.14 17.12 20.36
N THR A 80 10.73 17.47 19.15
CA THR A 80 9.99 18.70 18.86
C THR A 80 8.95 18.48 17.74
N GLY A 81 8.11 19.49 17.51
CA GLY A 81 7.10 19.49 16.46
C GLY A 81 5.83 18.70 16.83
N PRO A 82 4.84 18.67 15.95
CA PRO A 82 3.55 18.02 16.20
C PRO A 82 3.68 16.52 16.51
N LYS A 83 4.60 15.82 15.84
CA LYS A 83 4.86 14.39 15.98
C LYS A 83 5.46 14.00 17.34
N SER A 84 5.98 14.97 18.13
CA SER A 84 6.58 14.70 19.45
C SER A 84 5.60 14.12 20.47
N LYS A 85 4.29 14.26 20.27
CA LYS A 85 3.26 13.79 21.21
C LYS A 85 2.94 12.31 20.97
N TYR A 86 3.65 11.42 21.64
CA TYR A 86 3.51 9.96 21.49
C TYR A 86 2.06 9.48 21.52
N SER A 87 1.28 9.79 22.58
CA SER A 87 -0.10 9.31 22.70
C SER A 87 -0.99 9.81 21.54
N TYR A 88 -0.84 11.09 21.16
CA TYR A 88 -1.61 11.65 20.06
C TYR A 88 -1.30 10.95 18.73
N HIS A 89 -0.04 10.57 18.52
CA HIS A 89 0.38 9.83 17.33
C HIS A 89 -0.13 8.38 17.35
N THR A 90 0.05 7.68 18.49
CA THR A 90 -0.37 6.27 18.64
C THR A 90 -1.89 6.08 18.48
N GLU A 91 -2.70 7.04 18.95
CA GLU A 91 -4.17 7.00 18.86
C GLU A 91 -4.71 7.57 17.53
N ALA A 92 -3.86 7.79 16.53
CA ALA A 92 -4.28 8.35 15.25
C ALA A 92 -5.29 7.46 14.52
N MET A 93 -5.10 6.13 14.57
CA MET A 93 -6.00 5.17 13.93
C MET A 93 -7.37 5.13 14.61
N ASP A 94 -7.40 5.22 15.93
CA ASP A 94 -8.67 5.32 16.68
C ASP A 94 -9.48 6.54 16.20
N ARG A 95 -8.84 7.70 16.09
CA ARG A 95 -9.50 8.92 15.59
C ARG A 95 -9.91 8.80 14.12
N ALA A 96 -9.10 8.13 13.29
CA ALA A 96 -9.44 7.91 11.90
C ALA A 96 -10.71 7.04 11.76
N MET A 97 -10.78 5.95 12.53
CA MET A 97 -11.95 5.06 12.54
C MET A 97 -13.17 5.73 13.17
N GLN A 98 -13.02 6.54 14.22
CA GLN A 98 -14.08 7.41 14.75
C GLN A 98 -14.56 8.43 13.72
N GLY A 99 -13.69 8.89 12.82
CA GLY A 99 -14.04 9.74 11.68
C GLY A 99 -14.75 8.99 10.54
N GLY A 100 -14.87 7.66 10.66
CA GLY A 100 -15.55 6.79 9.70
C GLY A 100 -14.65 6.33 8.55
N ILE A 101 -13.33 6.33 8.73
CA ILE A 101 -12.40 5.67 7.82
C ILE A 101 -12.31 4.19 8.23
N ASP A 102 -12.89 3.31 7.43
CA ASP A 102 -12.94 1.87 7.71
C ASP A 102 -11.61 1.16 7.40
N ASP A 103 -10.84 1.68 6.47
CA ASP A 103 -9.61 1.06 6.00
C ASP A 103 -8.40 1.86 6.49
N VAL A 104 -7.75 1.38 7.55
CA VAL A 104 -6.53 1.96 8.10
C VAL A 104 -5.32 1.07 7.83
N GLY A 105 -4.16 1.68 7.69
CA GLY A 105 -2.88 1.01 7.49
C GLY A 105 -1.89 1.39 8.59
N ILE A 106 -1.46 0.39 9.35
CA ILE A 106 -0.46 0.54 10.41
C ILE A 106 0.91 0.07 9.96
N GLY A 107 1.93 0.42 10.72
CA GLY A 107 3.29 -0.03 10.47
C GLY A 107 4.24 0.40 11.57
N VAL A 108 5.43 -0.17 11.54
CA VAL A 108 6.53 0.17 12.43
C VAL A 108 7.83 0.18 11.64
N LEU A 109 8.74 1.10 11.97
CA LEU A 109 10.05 1.18 11.33
C LEU A 109 11.04 0.33 12.13
N PHE A 110 11.25 -0.91 11.70
CA PHE A 110 12.17 -1.82 12.37
C PHE A 110 13.61 -1.31 12.32
N GLY A 111 14.26 -1.30 13.47
CA GLY A 111 15.63 -0.81 13.65
C GLY A 111 15.72 0.41 14.55
N LEU A 112 14.64 1.14 14.81
CA LEU A 112 14.61 2.24 15.76
C LEU A 112 14.68 1.74 17.21
N ASN A 113 14.07 0.61 17.51
CA ASN A 113 14.13 -0.08 18.80
C ASN A 113 14.30 -1.58 18.59
N THR A 114 14.33 -2.37 19.64
CA THR A 114 14.43 -3.83 19.54
C THR A 114 13.20 -4.35 18.77
N TYR A 115 13.45 -5.16 17.75
CA TYR A 115 12.39 -5.67 16.88
C TYR A 115 11.32 -6.46 17.62
N ARG A 116 11.66 -7.13 18.73
CA ARG A 116 10.70 -7.89 19.54
C ARG A 116 9.66 -6.98 20.20
N TYR A 117 10.11 -5.87 20.77
CA TYR A 117 9.21 -4.90 21.39
C TYR A 117 8.26 -4.28 20.36
N ASP A 118 8.81 -3.78 19.27
CA ASP A 118 8.04 -3.13 18.23
C ASP A 118 7.09 -4.10 17.50
N PHE A 119 7.53 -5.35 17.32
CA PHE A 119 6.68 -6.39 16.73
C PHE A 119 5.48 -6.73 17.61
N VAL A 120 5.69 -6.90 18.91
CA VAL A 120 4.59 -7.15 19.85
C VAL A 120 3.66 -5.93 19.90
N GLY A 121 4.20 -4.72 19.96
CA GLY A 121 3.42 -3.48 19.89
C GLY A 121 2.55 -3.39 18.64
N LEU A 122 3.09 -3.77 17.47
CA LEU A 122 2.35 -3.81 16.21
C LEU A 122 1.16 -4.79 16.26
N LEU A 123 1.38 -5.98 16.80
CA LEU A 123 0.31 -6.98 16.95
C LEU A 123 -0.76 -6.51 17.95
N MET A 124 -0.34 -5.95 19.09
CA MET A 124 -1.28 -5.39 20.08
C MET A 124 -2.10 -4.24 19.49
N HIS A 125 -1.50 -3.40 18.64
CA HIS A 125 -2.23 -2.34 17.96
C HIS A 125 -3.26 -2.90 16.98
N ALA A 126 -2.91 -3.94 16.22
CA ALA A 126 -3.86 -4.62 15.33
C ALA A 126 -5.04 -5.23 16.11
N GLU A 127 -4.76 -5.92 17.22
CA GLU A 127 -5.78 -6.48 18.11
C GLU A 127 -6.65 -5.40 18.77
N HIS A 128 -6.05 -4.29 19.20
CA HIS A 128 -6.77 -3.15 19.76
C HIS A 128 -7.81 -2.61 18.77
N LEU A 129 -7.42 -2.37 17.52
CA LEU A 129 -8.33 -1.88 16.50
C LEU A 129 -9.47 -2.88 16.23
N GLU A 130 -9.17 -4.17 16.12
CA GLU A 130 -10.19 -5.20 15.93
C GLU A 130 -11.14 -5.29 17.13
N ALA A 131 -10.62 -5.23 18.35
CA ALA A 131 -11.42 -5.29 19.57
C ALA A 131 -12.30 -4.05 19.77
N THR A 132 -11.81 -2.87 19.40
CA THR A 132 -12.48 -1.59 19.64
C THR A 132 -13.51 -1.27 18.56
N PHE A 133 -13.19 -1.55 17.29
CA PHE A 133 -13.99 -1.15 16.13
C PHE A 133 -14.61 -2.33 15.38
N GLY A 134 -14.34 -3.58 15.80
CA GLY A 134 -14.82 -4.78 15.12
C GLY A 134 -14.03 -5.10 13.83
N VAL A 135 -13.08 -4.26 13.45
CA VAL A 135 -12.30 -4.38 12.21
C VAL A 135 -10.83 -4.10 12.50
N GLY A 136 -9.97 -5.06 12.17
CA GLY A 136 -8.52 -4.87 12.25
C GLY A 136 -7.95 -4.05 11.07
N PRO A 137 -6.65 -3.78 11.05
CA PRO A 137 -6.02 -2.98 10.01
C PRO A 137 -6.17 -3.63 8.63
N HIS A 138 -6.54 -2.81 7.63
CA HIS A 138 -6.62 -3.25 6.24
C HIS A 138 -5.24 -3.60 5.68
N THR A 139 -4.22 -2.85 6.08
CA THR A 139 -2.84 -3.11 5.68
C THR A 139 -1.87 -2.98 6.85
N ILE A 140 -0.80 -3.78 6.79
CA ILE A 140 0.38 -3.66 7.64
C ILE A 140 1.58 -3.43 6.74
N SER A 141 2.34 -2.37 7.04
CA SER A 141 3.64 -2.10 6.42
C SER A 141 4.76 -2.47 7.39
N VAL A 142 5.81 -3.07 6.86
CA VAL A 142 6.96 -3.55 7.64
C VAL A 142 8.27 -2.93 7.13
N PRO A 143 8.39 -1.58 7.09
CA PRO A 143 9.65 -0.96 6.72
C PRO A 143 10.72 -1.23 7.79
N ARG A 144 11.98 -1.20 7.35
CA ARG A 144 13.13 -1.19 8.25
C ARG A 144 14.05 -0.02 7.92
N ILE A 145 14.92 0.34 8.86
CA ILE A 145 15.92 1.38 8.66
C ILE A 145 16.76 1.04 7.43
N CYS A 146 16.83 1.98 6.52
CA CYS A 146 17.70 1.98 5.36
C CYS A 146 18.56 3.25 5.36
N PRO A 147 19.71 3.27 4.69
CA PRO A 147 20.50 4.49 4.52
C PRO A 147 19.68 5.62 3.91
N ALA A 148 20.02 6.85 4.25
CA ALA A 148 19.54 8.09 3.65
C ALA A 148 20.66 9.13 3.77
N ASP A 149 20.48 10.32 3.17
CA ASP A 149 21.55 11.33 3.06
C ASP A 149 22.26 11.62 4.40
N ASP A 150 21.51 11.73 5.50
CA ASP A 150 22.03 12.01 6.85
C ASP A 150 21.88 10.82 7.82
N ILE A 151 21.60 9.61 7.31
CA ILE A 151 21.31 8.43 8.14
C ILE A 151 22.12 7.24 7.66
N GLU A 152 23.01 6.72 8.49
CA GLU A 152 23.68 5.46 8.25
C GLU A 152 23.11 4.35 9.14
N THR A 153 22.88 3.17 8.58
CA THR A 153 22.33 2.03 9.33
C THR A 153 23.20 1.60 10.50
N LYS A 154 24.51 1.87 10.46
CA LYS A 154 25.43 1.61 11.57
C LYS A 154 25.12 2.42 12.83
N ASP A 155 24.44 3.55 12.69
CA ASP A 155 24.05 4.42 13.82
C ASP A 155 22.82 3.86 14.57
N PHE A 156 22.21 2.80 14.04
CA PHE A 156 21.06 2.11 14.61
C PHE A 156 21.42 0.70 15.07
N PRO A 157 21.76 0.51 16.35
CA PRO A 157 22.21 -0.77 16.88
C PRO A 157 21.15 -1.87 16.82
N ASN A 158 19.89 -1.50 16.61
CA ASN A 158 18.78 -2.42 16.47
C ASN A 158 18.41 -2.75 15.01
N ALA A 159 19.20 -2.32 14.03
CA ALA A 159 19.00 -2.69 12.62
C ALA A 159 18.93 -4.21 12.46
N ILE A 160 18.00 -4.68 11.62
CA ILE A 160 17.72 -6.10 11.44
C ILE A 160 18.26 -6.62 10.11
N SER A 161 18.74 -7.87 10.12
CA SER A 161 19.20 -8.58 8.92
C SER A 161 18.05 -8.96 7.99
N ASP A 162 18.35 -9.28 6.73
CA ASP A 162 17.39 -9.79 5.74
C ASP A 162 16.68 -11.06 6.23
N GLU A 163 17.42 -11.94 6.91
CA GLU A 163 16.84 -13.17 7.45
C GLU A 163 15.82 -12.88 8.55
N MET A 164 16.16 -11.97 9.48
CA MET A 164 15.23 -11.56 10.53
C MET A 164 14.02 -10.84 9.95
N PHE A 165 14.24 -9.99 8.96
CA PHE A 165 13.15 -9.32 8.24
C PHE A 165 12.18 -10.32 7.61
N CYS A 166 12.69 -11.30 6.88
CA CYS A 166 11.87 -12.38 6.30
C CYS A 166 11.08 -13.15 7.36
N ARG A 167 11.69 -13.44 8.51
CA ARG A 167 11.00 -14.09 9.64
C ARG A 167 9.86 -13.23 10.19
N LEU A 168 10.09 -11.93 10.37
CA LEU A 168 9.05 -10.99 10.84
C LEU A 168 7.87 -10.94 9.86
N VAL A 169 8.14 -10.89 8.56
CA VAL A 169 7.10 -10.95 7.52
C VAL A 169 6.28 -12.24 7.64
N ALA A 170 6.94 -13.39 7.73
CA ALA A 170 6.26 -14.68 7.83
C ALA A 170 5.40 -14.78 9.10
N VAL A 171 5.94 -14.34 10.25
CA VAL A 171 5.20 -14.39 11.53
C VAL A 171 4.04 -13.40 11.53
N THR A 172 4.20 -12.20 10.94
CA THR A 172 3.10 -11.23 10.77
C THR A 172 1.97 -11.85 9.94
N ARG A 173 2.29 -12.54 8.85
CA ARG A 173 1.27 -13.20 8.01
C ARG A 173 0.50 -14.27 8.78
N ILE A 174 1.15 -14.99 9.67
CA ILE A 174 0.49 -16.02 10.51
C ILE A 174 -0.36 -15.36 11.60
N ALA A 175 0.16 -14.31 12.24
CA ALA A 175 -0.50 -13.63 13.36
C ALA A 175 -1.72 -12.81 12.90
N VAL A 176 -1.64 -12.14 11.73
CA VAL A 176 -2.72 -11.30 11.18
C VAL A 176 -3.05 -11.75 9.75
N PRO A 177 -3.68 -12.92 9.57
CA PRO A 177 -3.80 -13.58 8.26
C PRO A 177 -4.69 -12.83 7.25
N TYR A 178 -5.59 -11.98 7.71
CA TYR A 178 -6.55 -11.24 6.89
C TYR A 178 -6.01 -9.93 6.32
N THR A 179 -4.91 -9.39 6.88
CA THR A 179 -4.40 -8.06 6.49
C THR A 179 -3.63 -8.09 5.16
N GLY A 180 -3.68 -6.99 4.42
CA GLY A 180 -2.75 -6.75 3.32
C GLY A 180 -1.36 -6.40 3.88
N MET A 181 -0.31 -7.05 3.38
CA MET A 181 1.05 -6.72 3.80
C MET A 181 1.82 -6.04 2.68
N ILE A 182 2.42 -4.89 2.98
CA ILE A 182 3.04 -4.00 2.00
C ILE A 182 4.56 -4.07 2.11
N ILE A 183 5.22 -4.23 0.96
CA ILE A 183 6.66 -4.05 0.81
C ILE A 183 6.96 -2.88 -0.14
N SER A 184 7.88 -2.02 0.26
CA SER A 184 8.30 -0.86 -0.54
C SER A 184 9.54 -1.15 -1.38
N THR A 185 9.90 -0.19 -2.22
CA THR A 185 11.13 -0.18 -3.02
C THR A 185 12.40 0.08 -2.21
N ARG A 186 12.30 0.30 -0.89
CA ARG A 186 13.46 0.33 0.02
C ARG A 186 14.23 -1.00 0.03
N GLU A 187 13.51 -2.10 -0.16
CA GLU A 187 14.08 -3.44 -0.15
C GLU A 187 14.62 -3.83 -1.53
N SER A 188 15.73 -4.57 -1.53
CA SER A 188 16.31 -5.12 -2.74
C SER A 188 15.38 -6.11 -3.44
N GLU A 189 15.58 -6.31 -4.74
CA GLU A 189 14.83 -7.31 -5.51
C GLU A 189 14.88 -8.70 -4.86
N ALA A 190 16.04 -9.11 -4.38
CA ALA A 190 16.23 -10.42 -3.75
C ALA A 190 15.39 -10.59 -2.49
N VAL A 191 15.35 -9.58 -1.62
CA VAL A 191 14.51 -9.58 -0.42
C VAL A 191 13.04 -9.54 -0.80
N ARG A 192 12.65 -8.67 -1.74
CA ARG A 192 11.27 -8.55 -2.21
C ARG A 192 10.73 -9.88 -2.77
N ARG A 193 11.55 -10.60 -3.54
CA ARG A 193 11.22 -11.94 -4.06
C ARG A 193 10.93 -12.93 -2.92
N ARG A 194 11.82 -12.99 -1.92
CA ARG A 194 11.65 -13.90 -0.77
C ARG A 194 10.38 -13.61 0.03
N VAL A 195 10.10 -12.33 0.31
CA VAL A 195 8.95 -11.96 1.14
C VAL A 195 7.60 -12.09 0.42
N LEU A 196 7.56 -12.04 -0.92
CA LEU A 196 6.37 -12.39 -1.70
C LEU A 196 5.93 -13.83 -1.41
N GLU A 197 6.86 -14.78 -1.33
CA GLU A 197 6.58 -16.17 -0.98
C GLU A 197 6.16 -16.34 0.50
N LEU A 198 6.52 -15.39 1.37
CA LEU A 198 6.21 -15.39 2.80
C LEU A 198 4.92 -14.65 3.17
N GLY A 199 4.22 -14.09 2.19
CA GLY A 199 2.89 -13.52 2.43
C GLY A 199 2.74 -12.02 2.18
N ILE A 200 3.74 -11.34 1.64
CA ILE A 200 3.53 -9.99 1.10
C ILE A 200 2.50 -10.06 -0.01
N SER A 201 1.51 -9.17 0.04
CA SER A 201 0.40 -9.12 -0.90
C SER A 201 0.26 -7.78 -1.63
N GLN A 202 1.03 -6.78 -1.23
CA GLN A 202 1.07 -5.47 -1.88
C GLN A 202 2.52 -5.04 -2.07
N ILE A 203 2.81 -4.49 -3.24
CA ILE A 203 4.17 -4.13 -3.63
C ILE A 203 4.18 -2.78 -4.34
N SER A 204 5.17 -1.94 -4.02
CA SER A 204 5.42 -0.68 -4.72
C SER A 204 6.33 -0.92 -5.93
N GLY A 205 6.16 -0.11 -6.97
CA GLY A 205 7.02 -0.13 -8.15
C GLY A 205 7.14 1.25 -8.76
N GLY A 206 8.28 1.60 -9.33
CA GLY A 206 8.54 2.89 -9.96
C GLY A 206 8.55 4.06 -8.99
N SER A 207 8.96 3.84 -7.73
CA SER A 207 8.98 4.89 -6.70
C SER A 207 10.09 5.91 -6.95
N ARG A 208 9.78 7.19 -6.66
CA ARG A 208 10.73 8.30 -6.62
C ARG A 208 10.57 9.00 -5.27
N THR A 209 11.67 9.25 -4.59
CA THR A 209 11.68 9.82 -3.22
C THR A 209 12.28 11.22 -3.15
N SER A 210 12.84 11.71 -4.26
CA SER A 210 13.29 13.10 -4.40
C SER A 210 12.13 14.05 -4.68
N VAL A 211 12.28 15.30 -4.28
CA VAL A 211 11.32 16.36 -4.58
C VAL A 211 11.25 16.57 -6.11
N GLY A 212 10.06 16.49 -6.69
CA GLY A 212 9.88 16.59 -8.14
C GLY A 212 10.38 15.38 -8.96
N GLY A 213 10.81 14.29 -8.31
CA GLY A 213 11.47 13.15 -8.94
C GLY A 213 10.72 12.46 -10.08
N TYR A 214 9.39 12.62 -10.16
CA TYR A 214 8.62 12.14 -11.31
C TYR A 214 8.65 13.08 -12.54
N ALA A 215 9.10 14.32 -12.36
CA ALA A 215 9.17 15.32 -13.43
C ALA A 215 10.58 15.49 -13.99
N VAL A 216 11.60 14.98 -13.28
CA VAL A 216 13.01 15.14 -13.63
C VAL A 216 13.56 13.86 -14.28
N PRO A 217 14.38 13.95 -15.36
CA PRO A 217 15.05 12.78 -15.92
C PRO A 217 15.99 12.09 -14.91
N GLU A 218 16.14 10.77 -15.00
CA GLU A 218 16.94 9.95 -14.08
C GLU A 218 18.43 10.31 -13.97
N THR A 219 18.93 11.16 -14.86
CA THR A 219 20.35 11.54 -14.94
C THR A 219 20.76 12.68 -14.00
N GLU A 220 19.80 13.35 -13.36
CA GLU A 220 20.09 14.38 -12.36
C GLU A 220 19.99 13.76 -10.97
N GLU A 221 21.15 13.44 -10.36
CA GLU A 221 21.25 13.09 -8.95
C GLU A 221 20.91 14.33 -8.12
N GLU A 222 19.71 14.37 -7.58
CA GLU A 222 19.35 15.38 -6.59
C GLU A 222 19.62 14.86 -5.18
N ASN A 223 20.39 15.63 -4.41
CA ASN A 223 20.69 15.43 -2.97
C ASN A 223 19.46 15.74 -2.09
N SER A 224 18.28 15.21 -2.43
CA SER A 224 17.05 15.52 -1.69
C SER A 224 16.15 14.29 -1.48
N THR A 225 16.74 13.09 -1.51
CA THR A 225 15.97 11.86 -1.33
C THR A 225 15.60 11.67 0.14
N GLN A 226 14.33 11.41 0.42
CA GLN A 226 13.85 11.11 1.77
C GLN A 226 14.48 9.80 2.31
N PHE A 227 14.77 8.85 1.44
CA PHE A 227 15.48 7.60 1.70
C PHE A 227 15.94 6.97 0.39
N ASP A 228 16.97 6.14 0.46
CA ASP A 228 17.48 5.42 -0.70
C ASP A 228 16.49 4.35 -1.19
N VAL A 229 16.30 4.34 -2.51
CA VAL A 229 15.49 3.34 -3.21
C VAL A 229 16.41 2.25 -3.72
N SER A 230 16.33 1.04 -3.15
CA SER A 230 17.14 -0.10 -3.58
C SER A 230 16.62 -0.72 -4.88
N ASP A 231 15.32 -0.71 -5.11
CA ASP A 231 14.70 -1.20 -6.35
C ASP A 231 14.24 -0.01 -7.19
N ARG A 232 15.05 0.36 -8.17
CA ARG A 232 14.82 1.52 -9.07
C ARG A 232 14.11 1.16 -10.36
N ARG A 233 13.64 -0.07 -10.52
CA ARG A 233 12.93 -0.53 -11.70
C ARG A 233 11.67 0.30 -11.95
N THR A 234 11.36 0.51 -13.21
CA THR A 234 10.10 1.12 -13.64
C THR A 234 8.90 0.24 -13.24
N LEU A 235 7.71 0.81 -13.26
CA LEU A 235 6.50 0.02 -12.99
C LEU A 235 6.33 -1.15 -13.95
N ASP A 236 6.67 -0.98 -15.24
CA ASP A 236 6.54 -2.04 -16.24
C ASP A 236 7.52 -3.19 -16.00
N GLU A 237 8.76 -2.88 -15.65
CA GLU A 237 9.76 -3.89 -15.27
C GLU A 237 9.34 -4.68 -14.03
N VAL A 238 8.75 -4.01 -13.01
CA VAL A 238 8.22 -4.69 -11.82
C VAL A 238 7.02 -5.55 -12.16
N VAL A 239 6.13 -5.09 -13.03
CA VAL A 239 5.00 -5.89 -13.53
C VAL A 239 5.50 -7.12 -14.29
N GLY A 240 6.42 -6.95 -15.23
CA GLY A 240 7.04 -8.06 -15.98
C GLY A 240 7.69 -9.09 -15.06
N TRP A 241 8.45 -8.63 -14.07
CA TRP A 241 9.08 -9.48 -13.06
C TRP A 241 8.06 -10.27 -12.21
N LEU A 242 6.95 -9.65 -11.80
CA LEU A 242 5.89 -10.35 -11.08
C LEU A 242 5.23 -11.44 -11.94
N LEU A 243 5.03 -11.16 -13.23
CA LEU A 243 4.50 -12.13 -14.18
C LEU A 243 5.46 -13.34 -14.35
N ASP A 244 6.77 -13.11 -14.41
CA ASP A 244 7.79 -14.16 -14.47
C ASP A 244 7.81 -15.03 -13.19
N LEU A 245 7.43 -14.46 -12.05
CA LEU A 245 7.28 -15.19 -10.79
C LEU A 245 5.91 -15.90 -10.66
N GLY A 246 5.04 -15.81 -11.65
CA GLY A 246 3.70 -16.40 -11.64
C GLY A 246 2.68 -15.65 -10.77
N HIS A 247 2.95 -14.40 -10.41
CA HIS A 247 2.01 -13.55 -9.70
C HIS A 247 1.13 -12.73 -10.65
N ILE A 248 -0.11 -12.46 -10.25
CA ILE A 248 -1.03 -11.61 -10.99
C ILE A 248 -0.95 -10.19 -10.44
N PRO A 249 -0.28 -9.23 -11.12
CA PRO A 249 -0.32 -7.83 -10.71
C PRO A 249 -1.73 -7.26 -10.82
N SER A 250 -2.32 -6.86 -9.69
CA SER A 250 -3.68 -6.35 -9.64
C SER A 250 -3.72 -4.85 -9.41
N PHE A 251 -4.41 -4.12 -10.29
CA PHE A 251 -4.69 -2.69 -10.14
C PHE A 251 -6.14 -2.44 -9.71
N CYS A 252 -6.80 -3.45 -9.13
CA CYS A 252 -8.20 -3.40 -8.74
C CYS A 252 -8.45 -2.35 -7.65
N THR A 253 -9.56 -1.62 -7.79
CA THR A 253 -10.08 -0.64 -6.83
C THR A 253 -11.56 -0.87 -6.53
N ALA A 254 -12.10 -2.04 -6.90
CA ALA A 254 -13.52 -2.31 -6.86
C ALA A 254 -14.12 -2.21 -5.46
N CYS A 255 -13.46 -2.75 -4.44
CA CYS A 255 -14.01 -2.81 -3.09
C CYS A 255 -14.36 -1.43 -2.53
N TYR A 256 -13.52 -0.42 -2.73
CA TYR A 256 -13.79 0.96 -2.30
C TYR A 256 -14.99 1.57 -3.02
N ARG A 257 -15.16 1.25 -4.28
CA ARG A 257 -16.21 1.82 -5.14
C ARG A 257 -17.56 1.12 -5.00
N GLU A 258 -17.54 -0.13 -4.52
CA GLU A 258 -18.73 -0.95 -4.27
C GLU A 258 -19.11 -1.01 -2.78
N GLY A 259 -18.53 -0.13 -1.95
CA GLY A 259 -18.77 -0.08 -0.51
C GLY A 259 -18.42 -1.39 0.21
N ARG A 260 -17.45 -2.12 -0.29
CA ARG A 260 -16.88 -3.32 0.36
C ARG A 260 -15.63 -2.91 1.11
N THR A 261 -15.79 -2.15 2.19
CA THR A 261 -14.74 -1.69 3.09
C THR A 261 -15.04 -2.15 4.51
N GLY A 262 -14.14 -1.98 5.43
CA GLY A 262 -14.30 -2.29 6.84
C GLY A 262 -14.78 -3.74 7.09
N ASP A 263 -15.76 -3.90 7.95
CA ASP A 263 -16.33 -5.21 8.33
C ASP A 263 -16.86 -6.01 7.13
N ARG A 264 -17.50 -5.34 6.18
CA ARG A 264 -17.99 -6.00 4.97
C ARG A 264 -16.88 -6.65 4.16
N PHE A 265 -15.76 -5.97 4.00
CA PHE A 265 -14.58 -6.52 3.34
C PHE A 265 -13.98 -7.67 4.14
N MET A 266 -13.73 -7.46 5.43
CA MET A 266 -13.12 -8.46 6.31
C MET A 266 -13.97 -9.74 6.42
N SER A 267 -15.29 -9.62 6.45
CA SER A 267 -16.20 -10.76 6.42
C SER A 267 -16.03 -11.61 5.16
N LEU A 268 -15.88 -10.99 3.99
CA LEU A 268 -15.63 -11.69 2.73
C LEU A 268 -14.26 -12.37 2.70
N VAL A 269 -13.23 -11.71 3.23
CA VAL A 269 -11.86 -12.25 3.33
C VAL A 269 -11.82 -13.46 4.26
N LYS A 270 -12.31 -13.32 5.49
CA LYS A 270 -12.31 -14.40 6.50
C LYS A 270 -13.08 -15.65 6.03
N ARG A 271 -14.08 -15.49 5.16
CA ARG A 271 -14.86 -16.60 4.58
C ARG A 271 -14.29 -17.11 3.24
N GLY A 272 -13.21 -16.54 2.73
CA GLY A 272 -12.66 -16.87 1.42
C GLY A 272 -13.50 -16.46 0.21
N GLN A 273 -14.66 -15.83 0.41
CA GLN A 273 -15.58 -15.45 -0.68
C GLN A 273 -15.04 -14.32 -1.54
N ILE A 274 -14.11 -13.55 -1.02
CA ILE A 274 -13.48 -12.43 -1.75
C ILE A 274 -12.78 -12.90 -3.04
N ALA A 275 -12.33 -14.15 -3.09
CA ALA A 275 -11.67 -14.72 -4.28
C ALA A 275 -12.58 -14.67 -5.53
N ASN A 276 -13.89 -14.82 -5.37
CA ASN A 276 -14.85 -14.73 -6.48
C ASN A 276 -14.90 -13.34 -7.14
N CYS A 277 -14.45 -12.30 -6.46
CA CYS A 277 -14.33 -10.95 -7.00
C CYS A 277 -12.86 -10.60 -7.32
N CYS A 278 -11.93 -10.96 -6.43
CA CYS A 278 -10.54 -10.54 -6.53
C CYS A 278 -9.83 -11.14 -7.74
N GLN A 279 -9.97 -12.44 -7.99
CA GLN A 279 -9.30 -13.07 -9.12
C GLN A 279 -9.75 -12.49 -10.46
N PRO A 280 -11.04 -12.47 -10.84
CA PRO A 280 -11.46 -11.89 -12.11
C PRO A 280 -11.18 -10.39 -12.21
N ASN A 281 -11.30 -9.63 -11.11
CA ASN A 281 -10.94 -8.21 -11.11
C ASN A 281 -9.43 -7.99 -11.32
N ALA A 282 -8.58 -8.85 -10.78
CA ALA A 282 -7.14 -8.80 -11.00
C ALA A 282 -6.81 -8.99 -12.47
N LEU A 283 -7.38 -10.03 -13.10
CA LEU A 283 -7.18 -10.34 -14.53
C LEU A 283 -7.67 -9.20 -15.44
N MET A 284 -8.86 -8.65 -15.18
CA MET A 284 -9.39 -7.53 -15.96
C MET A 284 -8.55 -6.26 -15.81
N THR A 285 -8.10 -5.93 -14.60
CA THR A 285 -7.27 -4.74 -14.40
C THR A 285 -5.84 -4.91 -14.89
N LEU A 286 -5.31 -6.14 -14.89
CA LEU A 286 -4.07 -6.47 -15.57
C LEU A 286 -4.24 -6.30 -17.09
N LYS A 287 -5.31 -6.84 -17.68
CA LYS A 287 -5.59 -6.68 -19.13
C LYS A 287 -5.66 -5.19 -19.52
N GLU A 288 -6.34 -4.36 -18.74
CA GLU A 288 -6.34 -2.91 -18.99
C GLU A 288 -4.92 -2.30 -18.96
N TYR A 289 -4.06 -2.76 -18.03
CA TYR A 289 -2.67 -2.31 -17.99
C TYR A 289 -1.90 -2.76 -19.24
N LEU A 290 -2.07 -4.01 -19.65
CA LEU A 290 -1.38 -4.55 -20.82
C LEU A 290 -1.75 -3.80 -22.11
N GLU A 291 -3.02 -3.40 -22.25
CA GLU A 291 -3.47 -2.66 -23.43
C GLU A 291 -2.99 -1.18 -23.44
N ASP A 292 -2.96 -0.55 -22.27
CA ASP A 292 -2.76 0.90 -22.23
C ASP A 292 -1.30 1.32 -21.99
N TYR A 293 -0.47 0.49 -21.31
CA TYR A 293 0.80 0.94 -20.75
C TYR A 293 1.98 -0.02 -20.94
N ALA A 294 1.71 -1.32 -21.10
CA ALA A 294 2.76 -2.33 -21.06
C ALA A 294 3.65 -2.29 -22.32
N SER A 295 4.93 -2.61 -22.12
CA SER A 295 5.84 -2.96 -23.21
C SER A 295 5.36 -4.22 -23.96
N PRO A 296 5.81 -4.45 -25.19
CA PRO A 296 5.45 -5.67 -25.93
C PRO A 296 5.78 -6.96 -25.16
N GLU A 297 6.92 -7.00 -24.48
CA GLU A 297 7.36 -8.15 -23.68
C GLU A 297 6.44 -8.40 -22.49
N THR A 298 6.16 -7.37 -21.69
CA THR A 298 5.25 -7.45 -20.55
C THR A 298 3.83 -7.85 -20.99
N ARG A 299 3.37 -7.34 -22.15
CA ARG A 299 2.08 -7.69 -22.75
C ARG A 299 2.00 -9.17 -23.08
N GLU A 300 3.03 -9.73 -23.71
CA GLU A 300 3.05 -11.15 -24.07
C GLU A 300 2.97 -12.04 -22.83
N LYS A 301 3.82 -11.77 -21.82
CA LYS A 301 3.84 -12.49 -20.52
C LYS A 301 2.47 -12.42 -19.84
N GLY A 302 1.93 -11.22 -19.73
CA GLY A 302 0.64 -11.00 -19.06
C GLY A 302 -0.54 -11.65 -19.78
N THR A 303 -0.57 -11.64 -21.11
CA THR A 303 -1.61 -12.29 -21.88
C THR A 303 -1.61 -13.81 -21.66
N ARG A 304 -0.43 -14.43 -21.65
CA ARG A 304 -0.30 -15.87 -21.35
C ARG A 304 -0.83 -16.19 -19.95
N LEU A 305 -0.39 -15.43 -18.92
CA LEU A 305 -0.84 -15.65 -17.54
C LEU A 305 -2.37 -15.47 -17.40
N ILE A 306 -2.95 -14.47 -18.07
CA ILE A 306 -4.40 -14.27 -18.06
C ILE A 306 -5.12 -15.51 -18.59
N HIS A 307 -4.66 -16.09 -19.70
CA HIS A 307 -5.25 -17.32 -20.25
C HIS A 307 -5.19 -18.49 -19.27
N GLU A 308 -4.05 -18.72 -18.66
CA GLU A 308 -3.85 -19.79 -17.68
C GLU A 308 -4.75 -19.62 -16.46
N GLU A 309 -4.82 -18.40 -15.91
CA GLU A 309 -5.59 -18.10 -14.71
C GLU A 309 -7.11 -18.05 -14.94
N MET A 310 -7.55 -17.71 -16.16
CA MET A 310 -8.97 -17.80 -16.53
C MET A 310 -9.48 -19.24 -16.46
N GLU A 311 -8.65 -20.22 -16.77
CA GLU A 311 -9.03 -21.64 -16.66
C GLU A 311 -9.24 -22.08 -15.20
N ARG A 312 -8.58 -21.41 -14.26
CA ARG A 312 -8.65 -21.69 -12.81
C ARG A 312 -9.84 -21.06 -12.10
N ILE A 313 -10.65 -20.22 -12.77
CA ILE A 313 -11.86 -19.64 -12.15
C ILE A 313 -12.91 -20.74 -11.99
N PRO A 314 -13.28 -21.09 -10.72
CA PRO A 314 -14.12 -22.26 -10.48
C PRO A 314 -15.59 -22.05 -10.82
N ASN A 315 -16.07 -20.80 -10.79
CA ASN A 315 -17.47 -20.48 -11.06
C ASN A 315 -17.70 -20.20 -12.56
N PRO A 316 -18.47 -21.03 -13.28
CA PRO A 316 -18.65 -20.87 -14.72
C PRO A 316 -19.28 -19.53 -15.13
N LYS A 317 -20.23 -19.02 -14.33
CA LYS A 317 -20.89 -17.71 -14.60
C LYS A 317 -19.91 -16.56 -14.47
N ILE A 318 -19.07 -16.59 -13.42
CA ILE A 318 -18.03 -15.57 -13.21
C ILE A 318 -17.00 -15.65 -14.34
N LYS A 319 -16.58 -16.86 -14.74
CA LYS A 319 -15.66 -17.08 -15.86
C LYS A 319 -16.22 -16.49 -17.15
N GLU A 320 -17.48 -16.79 -17.50
CA GLU A 320 -18.15 -16.27 -18.71
C GLU A 320 -18.20 -14.73 -18.73
N ILE A 321 -18.59 -14.11 -17.60
CA ILE A 321 -18.63 -12.64 -17.48
C ILE A 321 -17.22 -12.06 -17.63
N ALA A 322 -16.22 -12.65 -16.97
CA ALA A 322 -14.84 -12.19 -17.05
C ALA A 322 -14.30 -12.31 -18.49
N MET A 323 -14.54 -13.41 -19.20
CA MET A 323 -14.15 -13.59 -20.60
C MET A 323 -14.76 -12.50 -21.49
N ARG A 324 -16.05 -12.25 -21.36
CA ARG A 324 -16.73 -11.19 -22.12
C ARG A 324 -16.10 -9.82 -21.82
N ASN A 325 -15.84 -9.52 -20.55
CA ASN A 325 -15.27 -8.24 -20.15
C ASN A 325 -13.82 -8.09 -20.63
N LEU A 326 -13.01 -9.15 -20.65
CA LEU A 326 -11.66 -9.14 -21.23
C LEU A 326 -11.71 -8.80 -22.73
N HIS A 327 -12.65 -9.38 -23.47
CA HIS A 327 -12.86 -9.05 -24.89
C HIS A 327 -13.29 -7.58 -25.08
N GLU A 328 -14.18 -7.08 -24.23
CA GLU A 328 -14.58 -5.66 -24.27
C GLU A 328 -13.42 -4.70 -23.96
N ILE A 329 -12.46 -5.12 -23.09
CA ILE A 329 -11.25 -4.35 -22.81
C ILE A 329 -10.36 -4.28 -24.06
N GLU A 330 -10.21 -5.34 -24.81
CA GLU A 330 -9.51 -5.35 -26.11
C GLU A 330 -10.14 -4.36 -27.11
N ASN A 331 -11.45 -4.22 -27.08
CA ASN A 331 -12.21 -3.28 -27.89
C ASN A 331 -12.24 -1.85 -27.32
N GLY A 332 -11.39 -1.53 -26.35
CA GLY A 332 -11.19 -0.18 -25.81
C GLY A 332 -12.07 0.19 -24.64
N LYS A 333 -12.98 -0.67 -24.16
CA LYS A 333 -13.72 -0.40 -22.92
C LYS A 333 -12.84 -0.58 -21.70
N ARG A 334 -13.17 0.11 -20.61
CA ARG A 334 -12.41 0.10 -19.36
C ARG A 334 -13.36 0.08 -18.16
N ASP A 335 -12.78 -0.20 -16.99
CA ASP A 335 -13.43 -0.05 -15.70
C ASP A 335 -14.48 -1.11 -15.37
N PHE A 336 -14.28 -2.32 -15.86
CA PHE A 336 -15.08 -3.47 -15.45
C PHE A 336 -14.71 -3.92 -14.03
N ARG A 337 -15.72 -4.35 -13.27
CA ARG A 337 -15.54 -4.86 -11.90
C ARG A 337 -16.70 -5.75 -11.47
N PHE A 338 -16.40 -6.68 -10.58
CA PHE A 338 -17.36 -7.51 -9.86
C PHE A 338 -17.66 -6.93 -8.48
#